data_1f0f89280d1336cefc1cbeda3c18bb40
#
_entry.id   1f0f89280d1336cefc1cbeda3c18bb40
#
_cell.length_a   1.000
_cell.length_b   1.000
_cell.length_c   1.000
_cell.angle_alpha   90.00
_cell.angle_beta   90.00
_cell.angle_gamma   90.00
#
_symmetry.space_group_name_H-M   'P 1'
#
loop_
_entity.id
_entity.type
_entity.pdbx_description
1 polymer ?
#
loop_
_entity_poly.entity_id
_entity_poly.type
_entity_poly.pdbx_seq_one_letter_code
_entity_poly.pdbx_strand_id
1 'polypeptide(L)'
;MRLSEQIRILEKLLQMVICLKGEIRCGNASLPDAFYGAAGRMNGKYREFLISAADRMKAGTGEKLSQICRECAESALKKSCLTHGEKDAFFSFGEYLGYMDLEMQMRQLSLYENNLEAEILKRKAEVSGKKKLYQGIGILGGLLLAVLLV
;
A
#
# COMPACT_ATOMS: atom_id res chain seq x y z
N MET A 1 9.25 -4.53 -14.59
CA MET A 1 7.95 -4.51 -15.01
C MET A 1 6.90 -4.84 -13.98
N ARG A 2 6.45 -6.11 -13.82
CA ARG A 2 5.49 -6.43 -12.77
C ARG A 2 6.00 -6.07 -11.38
N LEU A 3 7.25 -6.40 -11.09
CA LEU A 3 7.85 -6.17 -9.78
C LEU A 3 7.97 -4.67 -9.48
N SER A 4 8.41 -3.87 -10.45
CA SER A 4 8.50 -2.41 -10.30
C SER A 4 7.12 -1.77 -10.11
N GLU A 5 6.11 -2.27 -10.82
CA GLU A 5 4.73 -1.81 -10.69
C GLU A 5 4.17 -2.15 -9.31
N GLN A 6 4.43 -3.37 -8.83
CA GLN A 6 4.03 -3.79 -7.48
C GLN A 6 4.64 -2.89 -6.41
N ILE A 7 5.93 -2.59 -6.53
CA ILE A 7 6.63 -1.68 -5.61
C ILE A 7 5.96 -0.32 -5.60
N ARG A 8 5.64 0.23 -6.78
CA ARG A 8 4.99 1.54 -6.89
C ARG A 8 3.62 1.55 -6.20
N ILE A 9 2.83 0.49 -6.39
CA ILE A 9 1.52 0.37 -5.75
C ILE A 9 1.68 0.30 -4.23
N LEU A 10 2.60 -0.52 -3.74
CA LEU A 10 2.86 -0.65 -2.31
C LEU A 10 3.33 0.65 -1.69
N GLU A 11 4.18 1.41 -2.39
CA GLU A 11 4.65 2.72 -1.94
C GLU A 11 3.50 3.72 -1.83
N LYS A 12 2.56 3.68 -2.78
CA LYS A 12 1.37 4.54 -2.74
C LYS A 12 0.43 4.15 -1.59
N LEU A 13 0.26 2.86 -1.35
CA LEU A 13 -0.52 2.39 -0.20
C LEU A 13 0.13 2.83 1.11
N LEU A 14 1.45 2.73 1.20
CA LEU A 14 2.20 3.19 2.37
C LEU A 14 2.01 4.68 2.59
N GLN A 15 2.13 5.49 1.55
CA GLN A 15 1.89 6.94 1.61
C GLN A 15 0.48 7.23 2.11
N MET A 16 -0.52 6.51 1.61
CA MET A 16 -1.91 6.67 2.02
C MET A 16 -2.09 6.37 3.50
N VAL A 17 -1.52 5.27 3.99
CA VAL A 17 -1.61 4.89 5.41
C VAL A 17 -0.94 5.94 6.29
N ILE A 18 0.22 6.44 5.91
CA ILE A 18 0.94 7.48 6.64
C ILE A 18 0.11 8.76 6.70
N CYS A 19 -0.46 9.20 5.59
CA CYS A 19 -1.33 10.38 5.54
C CYS A 19 -2.55 10.20 6.44
N LEU A 20 -3.19 9.04 6.38
CA LEU A 20 -4.38 8.75 7.17
C LEU A 20 -4.06 8.71 8.67
N LYS A 21 -2.94 8.09 9.06
CA LYS A 21 -2.47 8.11 10.44
C LYS A 21 -2.27 9.54 10.95
N GLY A 22 -1.64 10.38 10.12
CA GLY A 22 -1.41 11.79 10.45
C GLY A 22 -2.71 12.53 10.70
N GLU A 23 -3.70 12.35 9.84
CA GLU A 23 -5.02 12.97 9.98
C GLU A 23 -5.74 12.50 11.25
N ILE A 24 -5.71 11.22 11.54
CA ILE A 24 -6.35 10.64 12.74
C ILE A 24 -5.65 11.14 14.00
N ARG A 25 -4.32 11.20 14.01
CA ARG A 25 -3.53 11.60 15.19
C ARG A 25 -3.65 13.08 15.48
N CYS A 26 -3.59 13.92 14.47
CA CYS A 26 -3.51 15.37 14.63
C CYS A 26 -4.86 16.07 14.71
N GLY A 27 -5.94 15.37 14.37
CA GLY A 27 -7.28 15.99 14.31
C GLY A 27 -8.23 15.44 15.35
N ASN A 28 -9.05 16.31 15.91
CA ASN A 28 -10.29 15.93 16.59
C ASN A 28 -11.38 15.65 15.53
N ALA A 29 -10.94 15.34 14.33
CA ALA A 29 -11.82 15.15 13.19
C ALA A 29 -12.46 13.75 13.22
N SER A 30 -13.65 13.65 12.65
CA SER A 30 -14.31 12.37 12.44
C SER A 30 -13.51 11.53 11.45
N LEU A 31 -13.76 10.22 11.41
CA LEU A 31 -13.11 9.33 10.47
C LEU A 31 -13.33 9.74 9.00
N PRO A 32 -14.56 10.13 8.57
CA PRO A 32 -14.74 10.65 7.21
C PRO A 32 -13.87 11.86 6.92
N ASP A 33 -13.75 12.79 7.86
CA ASP A 33 -12.90 13.98 7.69
C ASP A 33 -11.43 13.62 7.55
N ALA A 34 -10.96 12.60 8.30
CA ALA A 34 -9.60 12.09 8.17
C ALA A 34 -9.37 11.50 6.77
N PHE A 35 -10.34 10.78 6.23
CA PHE A 35 -10.29 10.24 4.87
C PHE A 35 -10.22 11.35 3.82
N TYR A 36 -11.03 12.39 3.96
CA TYR A 36 -10.99 13.54 3.05
C TYR A 36 -9.65 14.27 3.13
N GLY A 37 -9.12 14.45 4.33
CA GLY A 37 -7.82 15.09 4.54
C GLY A 37 -6.69 14.29 3.87
N ALA A 38 -6.68 12.98 4.04
CA ALA A 38 -5.71 12.11 3.38
C ALA A 38 -5.87 12.13 1.86
N ALA A 39 -7.11 12.17 1.36
CA ALA A 39 -7.41 12.24 -0.07
C ALA A 39 -6.80 13.47 -0.73
N GLY A 40 -6.73 14.58 0.01
CA GLY A 40 -6.11 15.81 -0.49
C GLY A 40 -4.63 15.68 -0.81
N ARG A 41 -3.97 14.66 -0.26
CA ARG A 41 -2.54 14.38 -0.45
C ARG A 41 -2.29 13.22 -1.40
N MET A 42 -3.34 12.60 -1.90
CA MET A 42 -3.27 11.45 -2.80
C MET A 42 -3.85 11.80 -4.16
N ASN A 43 -3.62 10.94 -5.13
CA ASN A 43 -4.19 11.08 -6.47
C ASN A 43 -4.67 9.73 -6.99
N GLY A 44 -5.36 9.75 -8.13
CA GLY A 44 -5.82 8.56 -8.83
C GLY A 44 -6.75 7.69 -8.00
N LYS A 45 -6.58 6.39 -8.11
CA LYS A 45 -7.44 5.38 -7.48
C LYS A 45 -7.44 5.44 -5.95
N TYR A 46 -6.33 5.86 -5.36
CA TYR A 46 -6.19 5.98 -3.90
C TYR A 46 -7.04 7.11 -3.37
N ARG A 47 -7.01 8.25 -4.06
CA ARG A 47 -7.89 9.37 -3.75
C ARG A 47 -9.35 9.00 -3.92
N GLU A 48 -9.69 8.32 -5.01
CA GLU A 48 -11.05 7.84 -5.27
C GLU A 48 -11.53 6.90 -4.16
N PHE A 49 -10.68 5.98 -3.72
CA PHE A 49 -10.97 5.10 -2.61
C PHE A 49 -11.32 5.88 -1.35
N LEU A 50 -10.48 6.83 -0.97
CA LEU A 50 -10.65 7.62 0.25
C LEU A 50 -11.93 8.47 0.21
N ILE A 51 -12.18 9.12 -0.92
CA ILE A 51 -13.38 9.96 -1.09
C ILE A 51 -14.65 9.10 -1.10
N SER A 52 -14.64 8.01 -1.85
CA SER A 52 -15.81 7.11 -1.93
C SER A 52 -16.16 6.51 -0.58
N ALA A 53 -15.16 6.07 0.17
CA ALA A 53 -15.37 5.53 1.51
C ALA A 53 -15.92 6.60 2.46
N ALA A 54 -15.34 7.81 2.43
CA ALA A 54 -15.79 8.91 3.26
C ALA A 54 -17.22 9.33 2.95
N ASP A 55 -17.57 9.41 1.66
CA ASP A 55 -18.93 9.75 1.22
C ASP A 55 -19.95 8.71 1.73
N ARG A 56 -19.62 7.43 1.65
CA ARG A 56 -20.49 6.36 2.16
C ARG A 56 -20.62 6.38 3.67
N MET A 57 -19.56 6.70 4.39
CA MET A 57 -19.60 6.87 5.85
C MET A 57 -20.55 8.00 6.23
N LYS A 58 -20.48 9.12 5.51
CA LYS A 58 -21.33 10.30 5.76
C LYS A 58 -22.80 10.07 5.40
N ALA A 59 -23.07 9.21 4.42
CA ALA A 59 -24.43 8.92 3.99
C ALA A 59 -25.27 8.27 5.10
N GLY A 60 -24.63 7.66 6.10
CA GLY A 60 -25.33 7.14 7.27
C GLY A 60 -26.30 6.00 6.97
N THR A 61 -25.96 5.14 6.01
CA THR A 61 -26.82 4.05 5.55
C THR A 61 -26.83 2.84 6.48
N GLY A 62 -26.13 2.91 7.62
CA GLY A 62 -26.03 1.79 8.56
C GLY A 62 -25.06 0.70 8.13
N GLU A 63 -24.34 0.89 7.04
CA GLU A 63 -23.34 -0.07 6.58
C GLU A 63 -22.15 -0.14 7.55
N LYS A 64 -21.59 -1.34 7.73
CA LYS A 64 -20.39 -1.50 8.53
C LYS A 64 -19.20 -0.86 7.84
N LEU A 65 -18.33 -0.22 8.62
CA LEU A 65 -17.11 0.41 8.12
C LEU A 65 -16.24 -0.58 7.35
N SER A 66 -16.08 -1.80 7.84
CA SER A 66 -15.32 -2.85 7.17
C SER A 66 -15.87 -3.16 5.77
N GLN A 67 -17.19 -3.18 5.62
CA GLN A 67 -17.85 -3.43 4.33
C GLN A 67 -17.65 -2.26 3.37
N ILE A 68 -17.82 -1.03 3.84
CA ILE A 68 -17.59 0.17 3.04
C ILE A 68 -16.16 0.18 2.48
N CYS A 69 -15.18 -0.01 3.34
CA CYS A 69 -13.77 0.01 2.96
C CYS A 69 -13.45 -1.13 2.00
N ARG A 70 -13.98 -2.34 2.24
CA ARG A 70 -13.74 -3.49 1.35
C ARG A 70 -14.27 -3.23 -0.05
N GLU A 71 -15.48 -2.78 -0.19
CA GLU A 71 -16.09 -2.53 -1.49
C GLU A 71 -15.38 -1.42 -2.26
N CYS A 72 -15.04 -0.32 -1.57
CA CYS A 72 -14.30 0.78 -2.18
C CYS A 72 -12.88 0.36 -2.56
N ALA A 73 -12.23 -0.44 -1.73
CA ALA A 73 -10.89 -0.97 -1.98
C ALA A 73 -10.87 -1.93 -3.18
N GLU A 74 -11.87 -2.80 -3.27
CA GLU A 74 -12.00 -3.72 -4.41
C GLU A 74 -12.13 -2.95 -5.72
N SER A 75 -12.93 -1.90 -5.76
CA SER A 75 -13.05 -1.04 -6.94
C SER A 75 -11.71 -0.41 -7.33
N ALA A 76 -10.90 -0.04 -6.35
CA ALA A 76 -9.64 0.65 -6.60
C ALA A 76 -8.53 -0.28 -7.11
N LEU A 77 -8.35 -1.46 -6.49
CA LEU A 77 -7.19 -2.30 -6.73
C LEU A 77 -7.47 -3.75 -7.15
N LYS A 78 -8.71 -4.10 -7.48
CA LYS A 78 -9.06 -5.47 -7.88
C LYS A 78 -8.21 -5.98 -9.05
N LYS A 79 -7.96 -5.13 -10.03
CA LYS A 79 -7.21 -5.46 -11.25
C LYS A 79 -5.72 -5.17 -11.13
N SER A 80 -5.23 -4.87 -9.94
CA SER A 80 -3.80 -4.57 -9.76
C SER A 80 -2.97 -5.86 -9.84
N CYS A 81 -1.66 -5.69 -10.01
CA CYS A 81 -0.70 -6.79 -10.08
C CYS A 81 -0.20 -7.24 -8.69
N LEU A 82 -0.84 -6.79 -7.61
CA LEU A 82 -0.50 -7.25 -6.26
C LEU A 82 -0.88 -8.70 -6.06
N THR A 83 -0.21 -9.36 -5.13
CA THR A 83 -0.57 -10.72 -4.73
C THR A 83 -1.95 -10.76 -4.09
N HIS A 84 -2.56 -11.94 -4.07
CA HIS A 84 -3.88 -12.11 -3.46
C HIS A 84 -3.87 -11.71 -1.98
N GLY A 85 -2.83 -12.10 -1.24
CA GLY A 85 -2.69 -11.73 0.17
C GLY A 85 -2.56 -10.22 0.40
N GLU A 86 -1.86 -9.52 -0.49
CA GLU A 86 -1.72 -8.07 -0.41
C GLU A 86 -3.04 -7.34 -0.70
N LYS A 87 -3.79 -7.84 -1.69
CA LYS A 87 -5.12 -7.32 -1.98
C LYS A 87 -6.06 -7.53 -0.80
N ASP A 88 -6.05 -8.71 -0.20
CA ASP A 88 -6.86 -9.02 0.98
C ASP A 88 -6.51 -8.13 2.16
N ALA A 89 -5.23 -7.87 2.39
CA ALA A 89 -4.78 -6.98 3.45
C ALA A 89 -5.36 -5.56 3.26
N PHE A 90 -5.32 -5.05 2.04
CA PHE A 90 -5.90 -3.75 1.73
C PHE A 90 -7.43 -3.77 1.81
N PHE A 91 -8.07 -4.81 1.30
CA PHE A 91 -9.53 -4.94 1.34
C PHE A 91 -10.06 -5.05 2.77
N SER A 92 -9.26 -5.59 3.68
CA SER A 92 -9.58 -5.68 5.10
C SER A 92 -9.21 -4.43 5.92
N PHE A 93 -8.75 -3.39 5.24
CA PHE A 93 -8.26 -2.15 5.87
C PHE A 93 -9.25 -1.53 6.85
N GLY A 94 -10.54 -1.59 6.53
CA GLY A 94 -11.60 -1.05 7.38
C GLY A 94 -11.72 -1.72 8.75
N GLU A 95 -11.25 -2.95 8.86
CA GLU A 95 -11.25 -3.65 10.14
C GLU A 95 -10.28 -3.00 11.14
N TYR A 96 -9.18 -2.43 10.65
CA TYR A 96 -8.20 -1.72 11.46
C TYR A 96 -8.76 -0.43 12.05
N LEU A 97 -9.73 0.17 11.35
CA LEU A 97 -10.34 1.44 11.71
C LEU A 97 -11.60 1.26 12.56
N GLY A 98 -12.09 0.02 12.68
CA GLY A 98 -13.29 -0.30 13.42
C GLY A 98 -13.13 -0.28 14.93
N TYR A 99 -11.92 -0.11 15.43
CA TYR A 99 -11.67 -0.01 16.86
C TYR A 99 -12.08 1.37 17.38
N MET A 100 -12.83 1.40 18.49
CA MET A 100 -13.25 2.66 19.10
C MET A 100 -12.08 3.37 19.81
N ASP A 101 -11.09 2.61 20.27
CA ASP A 101 -9.91 3.13 20.94
C ASP A 101 -8.90 3.64 19.91
N LEU A 102 -8.57 4.92 20.01
CA LEU A 102 -7.60 5.57 19.14
C LEU A 102 -6.24 4.88 19.18
N GLU A 103 -5.78 4.51 20.37
CA GLU A 103 -4.48 3.84 20.53
C GLU A 103 -4.44 2.52 19.79
N MET A 104 -5.52 1.74 19.86
CA MET A 104 -5.63 0.47 19.14
C MET A 104 -5.68 0.67 17.64
N GLN A 105 -6.44 1.67 17.16
CA GLN A 105 -6.48 2.04 15.74
C GLN A 105 -5.08 2.37 15.24
N MET A 106 -4.35 3.22 15.97
CA MET A 106 -3.00 3.64 15.59
C MET A 106 -2.03 2.47 15.59
N ARG A 107 -2.18 1.55 16.54
CA ARG A 107 -1.34 0.34 16.60
C ARG A 107 -1.56 -0.55 15.38
N GLN A 108 -2.82 -0.79 15.01
CA GLN A 108 -3.15 -1.63 13.86
C GLN A 108 -2.68 -0.98 12.54
N LEU A 109 -2.86 0.33 12.40
CA LEU A 109 -2.36 1.06 11.22
C LEU A 109 -0.85 1.01 11.15
N SER A 110 -0.16 1.12 12.29
CA SER A 110 1.30 1.02 12.34
C SER A 110 1.81 -0.38 11.97
N LEU A 111 1.10 -1.43 12.35
CA LEU A 111 1.42 -2.79 11.94
C LEU A 111 1.29 -2.96 10.43
N TYR A 112 0.23 -2.45 9.84
CA TYR A 112 0.03 -2.48 8.39
C TYR A 112 1.13 -1.69 7.69
N GLU A 113 1.45 -0.50 8.18
CA GLU A 113 2.54 0.33 7.68
C GLU A 113 3.88 -0.42 7.69
N ASN A 114 4.21 -1.05 8.81
CA ASN A 114 5.45 -1.82 8.95
C ASN A 114 5.49 -3.00 7.99
N ASN A 115 4.38 -3.68 7.79
CA ASN A 115 4.28 -4.80 6.85
C ASN A 115 4.48 -4.31 5.41
N LEU A 116 3.91 -3.16 5.05
CA LEU A 116 4.12 -2.56 3.72
C LEU A 116 5.58 -2.19 3.52
N GLU A 117 6.22 -1.56 4.51
CA GLU A 117 7.63 -1.19 4.45
C GLU A 117 8.53 -2.41 4.25
N ALA A 118 8.29 -3.47 5.02
CA ALA A 118 9.06 -4.70 4.93
C ALA A 118 8.92 -5.35 3.56
N GLU A 119 7.72 -5.39 3.01
CA GLU A 119 7.46 -5.97 1.70
C GLU A 119 8.09 -5.14 0.57
N ILE A 120 8.04 -3.82 0.69
CA ILE A 120 8.70 -2.91 -0.27
C ILE A 120 10.21 -3.15 -0.28
N LEU A 121 10.83 -3.21 0.90
CA LEU A 121 12.27 -3.46 1.02
C LEU A 121 12.66 -4.80 0.44
N LYS A 122 11.88 -5.83 0.71
CA LYS A 122 12.11 -7.17 0.18
C LYS A 122 12.08 -7.18 -1.35
N ARG A 123 11.11 -6.54 -1.95
CA ARG A 123 10.97 -6.48 -3.41
C ARG A 123 12.04 -5.62 -4.06
N LYS A 124 12.42 -4.52 -3.43
CA LYS A 124 13.54 -3.69 -3.90
C LYS A 124 14.85 -4.48 -3.88
N ALA A 125 15.06 -5.28 -2.84
CA ALA A 125 16.23 -6.15 -2.75
C ALA A 125 16.22 -7.22 -3.85
N GLU A 126 15.07 -7.78 -4.20
CA GLU A 126 14.95 -8.74 -5.30
C GLU A 126 15.34 -8.11 -6.64
N VAL A 127 14.85 -6.89 -6.91
CA VAL A 127 15.23 -6.15 -8.12
C VAL A 127 16.73 -5.89 -8.14
N SER A 128 17.29 -5.41 -7.05
CA SER A 128 18.72 -5.14 -6.92
C SER A 128 19.56 -6.42 -7.03
N GLY A 129 19.10 -7.50 -6.41
CA GLY A 129 19.77 -8.81 -6.49
C GLY A 129 19.82 -9.37 -7.90
N LYS A 130 18.72 -9.30 -8.64
CA LYS A 130 18.67 -9.70 -10.04
C LYS A 130 19.62 -8.87 -10.90
N LYS A 131 19.64 -7.56 -10.70
CA LYS A 131 20.51 -6.65 -11.40
C LYS A 131 21.99 -6.98 -11.18
N LYS A 132 22.37 -7.22 -9.93
CA LYS A 132 23.73 -7.62 -9.55
C LYS A 132 24.11 -8.98 -10.15
N LEU A 133 23.21 -9.93 -10.17
CA LEU A 133 23.43 -11.24 -10.76
C LEU A 133 23.72 -11.14 -12.26
N TYR A 134 22.93 -10.38 -12.99
CA TYR A 134 23.14 -10.18 -14.43
C TYR A 134 24.46 -9.47 -14.71
N GLN A 135 24.83 -8.49 -13.91
CA GLN A 135 26.13 -7.82 -14.04
C GLN A 135 27.31 -8.77 -13.78
N GLY A 136 27.18 -9.61 -12.73
CA GLY A 136 28.19 -10.61 -12.40
C GLY A 136 28.38 -11.64 -13.51
N ILE A 137 27.30 -12.14 -14.09
CA ILE A 137 27.33 -13.08 -15.22
C ILE A 137 28.01 -12.44 -16.43
N GLY A 138 27.70 -11.17 -16.73
CA GLY A 138 28.32 -10.46 -17.84
C GLY A 138 29.83 -10.33 -17.69
N ILE A 139 30.28 -9.96 -16.50
CA ILE A 139 31.72 -9.81 -16.19
C ILE A 139 32.44 -11.17 -16.29
N LEU A 140 31.90 -12.22 -15.68
CA LEU A 140 32.48 -13.56 -15.72
C LEU A 140 32.52 -14.12 -17.13
N GLY A 141 31.46 -13.90 -17.91
CA GLY A 141 31.40 -14.31 -19.31
C GLY A 141 32.46 -13.61 -20.15
N GLY A 142 32.65 -12.31 -19.92
CA GLY A 142 33.67 -11.53 -20.62
C GLY A 142 35.09 -12.01 -20.30
N LEU A 143 35.37 -12.31 -19.03
CA LEU A 143 36.66 -12.86 -18.60
C LEU A 143 36.92 -14.24 -19.22
N LEU A 144 35.93 -15.11 -19.25
CA LEU A 144 36.04 -16.43 -19.84
C LEU A 144 36.36 -16.34 -21.34
N LEU A 145 35.69 -15.45 -22.07
CA LEU A 145 35.96 -15.22 -23.48
C LEU A 145 37.40 -14.69 -23.72
N ALA A 146 37.84 -13.77 -22.88
CA ALA A 146 39.21 -13.25 -22.98
C ALA A 146 40.26 -14.36 -22.80
N VAL A 147 40.04 -15.28 -21.84
CA VAL A 147 40.92 -16.41 -21.59
C VAL A 147 40.90 -17.39 -22.79
N LEU A 148 39.74 -17.64 -23.38
CA LEU A 148 39.60 -18.58 -24.52
C LEU A 148 40.23 -18.00 -25.80
N LEU A 149 40.28 -16.70 -25.96
CA LEU A 149 40.84 -16.03 -27.14
C LEU A 149 42.35 -15.81 -27.06
N VAL A 150 42.95 -15.98 -25.89
CA VAL A 150 44.39 -15.88 -25.67
C VAL A 150 45.01 -17.27 -25.77
#